data_88705c694da75093a3e2870aeb0f0b6f
#
_entry.id   88705c694da75093a3e2870aeb0f0b6f
#
_cell.length_a   1.000
_cell.length_b   1.000
_cell.length_c   1.000
_cell.angle_alpha   90.00
_cell.angle_beta   90.00
_cell.angle_gamma   90.00
#
_symmetry.space_group_name_H-M   'P 1'
#
loop_
_entity.id
_entity.type
_entity.pdbx_description
1 polymer ?
#
loop_
_entity_poly.entity_id
_entity_poly.type
_entity_poly.pdbx_seq_one_letter_code
_entity_poly.pdbx_strand_id
1 'polypeptide(L)'
;MKKRILDMCCGSRMFYFDKHDPNVLFTDIREYHDTLCDGRKLDVQPDMLADCTALPFEVETFNMVVFDPPHLQKVGQNSWLCKKYGKLPENWQAFINDSIHEGMRVLKTGGTLIFKWNEQQIKVGEVLKAITDYKPIFGHRTTIKNQTIWMAFMKW
;
A
#
# COMPACT_ATOMS: atom_id res chain seq x y z
N MET A 1 4.65 22.11 -8.03
CA MET A 1 5.65 21.12 -8.47
C MET A 1 4.93 19.80 -8.73
N LYS A 2 5.21 19.07 -9.80
CA LYS A 2 4.51 17.80 -10.10
C LYS A 2 5.04 16.73 -9.15
N LYS A 3 4.18 16.15 -8.31
CA LYS A 3 4.55 15.04 -7.42
C LYS A 3 5.01 13.83 -8.25
N ARG A 4 6.10 13.19 -7.85
CA ARG A 4 6.78 12.13 -8.63
C ARG A 4 6.58 10.73 -8.06
N ILE A 5 6.18 10.66 -6.79
CA ILE A 5 5.98 9.43 -6.04
C ILE A 5 4.50 9.35 -5.68
N LEU A 6 3.90 8.19 -5.86
CA LEU A 6 2.54 7.89 -5.41
C LEU A 6 2.60 6.88 -4.26
N ASP A 7 1.95 7.18 -3.15
CA ASP A 7 1.59 6.20 -2.13
C ASP A 7 0.09 5.87 -2.29
N MET A 8 -0.21 4.63 -2.66
CA MET A 8 -1.56 4.20 -3.01
C MET A 8 -2.46 3.90 -1.80
N CYS A 9 -1.86 3.66 -0.63
CA CYS A 9 -2.55 3.30 0.62
C CYS A 9 -1.81 3.90 1.81
N CYS A 10 -1.76 5.24 1.88
CA CYS A 10 -0.83 5.95 2.75
C CYS A 10 -1.07 5.76 4.26
N GLY A 11 -2.31 5.40 4.66
CA GLY A 11 -2.65 5.32 6.06
C GLY A 11 -2.23 6.57 6.83
N SER A 12 -1.58 6.39 7.97
CA SER A 12 -1.01 7.50 8.76
C SER A 12 0.46 7.79 8.42
N ARG A 13 0.93 7.41 7.23
CA ARG A 13 2.27 7.69 6.68
C ARG A 13 3.41 7.25 7.61
N MET A 14 3.26 6.07 8.21
CA MET A 14 4.09 5.66 9.37
C MET A 14 5.56 5.40 9.07
N PHE A 15 5.91 5.03 7.84
CA PHE A 15 7.29 4.74 7.45
C PHE A 15 7.99 5.87 6.72
N TYR A 16 7.32 7.01 6.53
CA TYR A 16 7.93 8.20 5.95
C TYR A 16 8.70 8.99 7.01
N PHE A 17 9.93 9.42 6.68
CA PHE A 17 10.70 10.34 7.50
C PHE A 17 10.06 11.72 7.53
N ASP A 18 9.66 12.22 6.34
CA ASP A 18 8.82 13.42 6.22
C ASP A 18 7.42 13.01 5.75
N LYS A 19 6.44 13.17 6.62
CA LYS A 19 5.03 12.86 6.33
C LYS A 19 4.36 13.87 5.39
N HIS A 20 5.04 14.94 5.06
CA HIS A 20 4.58 16.01 4.18
C HIS A 20 5.53 16.25 3.00
N ASP A 21 6.34 15.24 2.64
CA ASP A 21 7.29 15.34 1.51
C ASP A 21 6.57 15.84 0.25
N PRO A 22 6.98 17.00 -0.30
CA PRO A 22 6.30 17.61 -1.44
C PRO A 22 6.40 16.78 -2.73
N ASN A 23 7.30 15.80 -2.80
CA ASN A 23 7.44 14.91 -3.95
C ASN A 23 6.46 13.73 -3.92
N VAL A 24 5.83 13.44 -2.77
CA VAL A 24 4.91 12.31 -2.59
C VAL A 24 3.46 12.80 -2.67
N LEU A 25 2.67 12.11 -3.48
CA LEU A 25 1.21 12.19 -3.44
C LEU A 25 0.70 11.05 -2.57
N PHE A 26 0.13 11.38 -1.43
CA PHE A 26 -0.43 10.43 -0.49
C PHE A 26 -1.90 10.21 -0.82
N THR A 27 -2.27 9.00 -1.20
CA THR A 27 -3.67 8.62 -1.44
C THR A 27 -4.12 7.48 -0.53
N ASP A 28 -5.38 7.43 -0.23
CA ASP A 28 -6.03 6.36 0.52
C ASP A 28 -7.52 6.33 0.12
N ILE A 29 -8.17 5.19 0.33
CA ILE A 29 -9.62 5.07 0.10
C ILE A 29 -10.43 5.75 1.19
N ARG A 30 -9.83 6.04 2.33
CA ARG A 30 -10.50 6.58 3.52
C ARG A 30 -9.77 7.81 4.09
N GLU A 31 -10.54 8.70 4.65
CA GLU A 31 -10.10 9.68 5.63
C GLU A 31 -10.63 9.25 6.99
N TYR A 32 -9.77 9.20 8.01
CA TYR A 32 -10.15 8.63 9.30
C TYR A 32 -9.37 9.23 10.47
N HIS A 33 -10.09 9.67 11.50
CA HIS A 33 -9.54 10.27 12.70
C HIS A 33 -10.09 9.55 13.94
N ASP A 34 -9.23 9.10 14.83
CA ASP A 34 -9.64 8.47 16.08
C ASP A 34 -8.51 8.61 17.14
N THR A 35 -8.84 8.30 18.39
CA THR A 35 -7.87 8.15 19.45
C THR A 35 -7.86 6.68 19.88
N LEU A 36 -6.71 6.04 19.79
CA LEU A 36 -6.55 4.64 20.18
C LEU A 36 -6.70 4.48 21.70
N CYS A 37 -6.96 3.26 22.15
CA CYS A 37 -7.15 2.93 23.58
C CYS A 37 -5.92 3.28 24.46
N ASP A 38 -4.74 3.42 23.87
CA ASP A 38 -3.50 3.83 24.53
C ASP A 38 -3.24 5.35 24.46
N GLY A 39 -4.23 6.13 24.00
CA GLY A 39 -4.15 7.59 23.89
C GLY A 39 -3.43 8.12 22.64
N ARG A 40 -2.88 7.26 21.79
CA ARG A 40 -2.27 7.69 20.53
C ARG A 40 -3.36 8.14 19.54
N LYS A 41 -3.11 9.28 18.90
CA LYS A 41 -3.97 9.74 17.80
C LYS A 41 -3.69 8.90 16.56
N LEU A 42 -4.76 8.42 15.96
CA LEU A 42 -4.76 7.80 14.63
C LEU A 42 -5.33 8.81 13.64
N ASP A 43 -4.49 9.19 12.70
CA ASP A 43 -4.82 10.21 11.72
C ASP A 43 -4.48 9.70 10.33
N VAL A 44 -5.51 9.40 9.54
CA VAL A 44 -5.41 9.03 8.13
C VAL A 44 -5.96 10.20 7.33
N GLN A 45 -5.07 11.01 6.80
CA GLN A 45 -5.39 12.24 6.08
C GLN A 45 -4.65 12.25 4.74
N PRO A 46 -5.21 11.58 3.72
CA PRO A 46 -4.60 11.57 2.39
C PRO A 46 -4.69 12.95 1.74
N ASP A 47 -3.78 13.23 0.80
CA ASP A 47 -3.87 14.42 -0.05
C ASP A 47 -5.04 14.31 -1.02
N MET A 48 -5.42 13.06 -1.37
CA MET A 48 -6.54 12.75 -2.26
C MET A 48 -7.15 11.39 -1.87
N LEU A 49 -8.47 11.32 -1.83
CA LEU A 49 -9.18 10.04 -1.75
C LEU A 49 -9.13 9.33 -3.10
N ALA A 50 -8.65 8.11 -3.13
CA ALA A 50 -8.57 7.29 -4.33
C ALA A 50 -8.65 5.79 -4.01
N ASP A 51 -9.28 5.04 -4.89
CA ASP A 51 -9.26 3.57 -4.86
C ASP A 51 -8.01 3.08 -5.58
N CYS A 52 -7.18 2.30 -4.90
CA CYS A 52 -5.93 1.76 -5.46
C CYS A 52 -6.17 0.74 -6.59
N THR A 53 -7.39 0.21 -6.73
CA THR A 53 -7.77 -0.68 -7.84
C THR A 53 -8.26 0.09 -9.09
N ALA A 54 -8.46 1.41 -8.98
CA ALA A 54 -8.96 2.26 -10.06
C ALA A 54 -8.43 3.70 -9.88
N LEU A 55 -7.11 3.87 -10.05
CA LEU A 55 -6.44 5.14 -9.80
C LEU A 55 -6.83 6.22 -10.81
N PRO A 56 -7.19 7.44 -10.36
CA PRO A 56 -7.63 8.53 -11.24
C PRO A 56 -6.44 9.28 -11.90
N PHE A 57 -5.43 8.54 -12.34
CA PHE A 57 -4.23 9.11 -12.95
C PHE A 57 -3.99 8.54 -14.34
N GLU A 58 -3.39 9.34 -15.19
CA GLU A 58 -2.94 8.91 -16.51
C GLU A 58 -1.82 7.87 -16.42
N VAL A 59 -1.67 7.09 -17.48
CA VAL A 59 -0.55 6.16 -17.62
C VAL A 59 0.78 6.88 -17.48
N GLU A 60 1.78 6.21 -16.92
CA GLU A 60 3.16 6.72 -16.83
C GLU A 60 3.29 8.11 -16.16
N THR A 61 2.54 8.33 -15.10
CA THR A 61 2.55 9.60 -14.35
C THR A 61 3.69 9.66 -13.34
N PHE A 62 3.94 8.55 -12.60
CA PHE A 62 4.85 8.53 -11.45
C PHE A 62 6.17 7.82 -11.75
N ASN A 63 7.25 8.25 -11.07
CA ASN A 63 8.55 7.60 -11.14
C ASN A 63 8.69 6.44 -10.14
N MET A 64 7.92 6.52 -9.03
CA MET A 64 7.86 5.49 -8.00
C MET A 64 6.41 5.36 -7.51
N VAL A 65 6.02 4.14 -7.23
CA VAL A 65 4.74 3.81 -6.58
C VAL A 65 5.02 3.02 -5.32
N VAL A 66 4.34 3.34 -4.23
CA VAL A 66 4.40 2.61 -2.96
C VAL A 66 3.02 2.00 -2.72
N PHE A 67 2.99 0.72 -2.39
CA PHE A 67 1.78 -0.03 -2.12
C PHE A 67 1.91 -0.78 -0.79
N ASP A 68 1.24 -0.29 0.25
CA ASP A 68 1.16 -0.88 1.60
C ASP A 68 -0.32 -1.13 1.95
N PRO A 69 -0.97 -2.14 1.32
CA PRO A 69 -2.38 -2.40 1.52
C PRO A 69 -2.69 -2.97 2.90
N PRO A 70 -3.96 -2.98 3.31
CA PRO A 70 -4.43 -3.80 4.42
C PRO A 70 -4.00 -5.26 4.22
N HIS A 71 -3.56 -5.91 5.29
CA HIS A 71 -3.09 -7.31 5.27
C HIS A 71 -3.88 -8.23 6.21
N LEU A 72 -4.84 -7.66 6.98
CA LEU A 72 -5.66 -8.39 7.94
C LEU A 72 -7.01 -8.75 7.33
N GLN A 73 -7.24 -10.05 7.11
CA GLN A 73 -8.50 -10.61 6.65
C GLN A 73 -9.46 -10.89 7.82
N LYS A 74 -8.92 -11.54 8.86
CA LYS A 74 -9.68 -11.91 10.07
C LYS A 74 -9.40 -10.89 11.18
N VAL A 75 -10.17 -9.82 11.19
CA VAL A 75 -10.07 -8.74 12.18
C VAL A 75 -11.45 -8.18 12.45
N GLY A 76 -11.79 -7.92 13.72
CA GLY A 76 -13.04 -7.27 14.10
C GLY A 76 -13.07 -5.82 13.62
N GLN A 77 -14.18 -5.38 13.08
CA GLN A 77 -14.33 -4.02 12.51
C GLN A 77 -14.03 -2.91 13.53
N ASN A 78 -14.34 -3.14 14.80
CA ASN A 78 -14.14 -2.17 15.88
C ASN A 78 -12.77 -2.33 16.58
N SER A 79 -11.93 -3.29 16.15
CA SER A 79 -10.64 -3.46 16.75
C SER A 79 -9.69 -2.33 16.35
N TRP A 80 -8.79 -1.94 17.27
CA TRP A 80 -7.78 -0.92 16.98
C TRP A 80 -6.87 -1.28 15.80
N LEU A 81 -6.65 -2.58 15.56
CA LEU A 81 -5.89 -3.07 14.40
C LEU A 81 -6.61 -2.77 13.09
N CYS A 82 -7.94 -3.01 13.03
CA CYS A 82 -8.74 -2.69 11.86
C CYS A 82 -8.79 -1.19 11.61
N LYS A 83 -8.97 -0.40 12.67
CA LYS A 83 -8.94 1.06 12.59
C LYS A 83 -7.62 1.57 12.03
N LYS A 84 -6.49 1.01 12.50
CA LYS A 84 -5.14 1.44 12.12
C LYS A 84 -4.76 1.01 10.72
N TYR A 85 -4.95 -0.26 10.36
CA TYR A 85 -4.43 -0.85 9.13
C TYR A 85 -5.49 -1.09 8.04
N GLY A 86 -6.77 -0.92 8.37
CA GLY A 86 -7.85 -1.34 7.49
C GLY A 86 -8.06 -2.84 7.51
N LYS A 87 -9.02 -3.30 6.72
CA LYS A 87 -9.35 -4.71 6.53
C LYS A 87 -9.22 -5.09 5.06
N LEU A 88 -8.56 -6.21 4.81
CA LEU A 88 -8.45 -6.79 3.48
C LEU A 88 -9.83 -7.27 3.02
N PRO A 89 -10.27 -6.98 1.77
CA PRO A 89 -11.56 -7.44 1.26
C PRO A 89 -11.60 -8.97 1.12
N GLU A 90 -12.80 -9.55 1.03
CA GLU A 90 -12.98 -11.00 0.90
C GLU A 90 -12.33 -11.55 -0.39
N ASN A 91 -12.47 -10.82 -1.50
CA ASN A 91 -11.84 -11.13 -2.79
C ASN A 91 -10.41 -10.54 -2.88
N TRP A 92 -9.63 -10.69 -1.84
CA TRP A 92 -8.31 -10.07 -1.70
C TRP A 92 -7.35 -10.39 -2.86
N GLN A 93 -7.50 -11.56 -3.50
CA GLN A 93 -6.65 -11.94 -4.64
C GLN A 93 -6.86 -10.96 -5.81
N ALA A 94 -8.11 -10.71 -6.18
CA ALA A 94 -8.45 -9.73 -7.21
C ALA A 94 -8.01 -8.32 -6.79
N PHE A 95 -8.29 -7.93 -5.55
CA PHE A 95 -7.88 -6.63 -5.00
C PHE A 95 -6.36 -6.40 -5.13
N ILE A 96 -5.53 -7.36 -4.72
CA ILE A 96 -4.07 -7.24 -4.82
C ILE A 96 -3.63 -7.19 -6.28
N ASN A 97 -4.16 -8.10 -7.12
CA ASN A 97 -3.82 -8.15 -8.54
C ASN A 97 -4.14 -6.82 -9.23
N ASP A 98 -5.37 -6.34 -9.09
CA ASP A 98 -5.84 -5.12 -9.74
C ASP A 98 -5.08 -3.88 -9.25
N SER A 99 -4.77 -3.83 -7.94
CA SER A 99 -3.96 -2.74 -7.38
C SER A 99 -2.53 -2.74 -7.94
N ILE A 100 -1.89 -3.91 -8.08
CA ILE A 100 -0.55 -3.99 -8.70
C ILE A 100 -0.62 -3.56 -10.17
N HIS A 101 -1.64 -3.99 -10.92
CA HIS A 101 -1.83 -3.58 -12.31
C HIS A 101 -2.03 -2.06 -12.44
N GLU A 102 -2.85 -1.46 -11.59
CA GLU A 102 -3.04 -0.01 -11.56
C GLU A 102 -1.75 0.73 -11.18
N GLY A 103 -1.05 0.25 -10.14
CA GLY A 103 0.26 0.80 -9.77
C GLY A 103 1.27 0.75 -10.93
N MET A 104 1.34 -0.38 -11.63
CA MET A 104 2.21 -0.54 -12.80
C MET A 104 1.74 0.28 -14.01
N ARG A 105 0.43 0.49 -14.18
CA ARG A 105 -0.12 1.34 -15.24
C ARG A 105 0.33 2.79 -15.07
N VAL A 106 0.18 3.34 -13.87
CA VAL A 106 0.53 4.75 -13.58
C VAL A 106 2.04 4.97 -13.38
N LEU A 107 2.81 3.90 -13.22
CA LEU A 107 4.27 3.93 -13.10
C LEU A 107 4.88 4.15 -14.50
N LYS A 108 5.88 5.01 -14.60
CA LYS A 108 6.66 5.21 -15.83
C LYS A 108 7.52 4.00 -16.14
N THR A 109 7.82 3.79 -17.41
CA THR A 109 8.87 2.87 -17.85
C THR A 109 10.20 3.24 -17.16
N GLY A 110 10.92 2.25 -16.62
CA GLY A 110 12.10 2.44 -15.78
C GLY A 110 11.79 2.79 -14.31
N GLY A 111 10.51 2.98 -13.97
CA GLY A 111 10.10 3.25 -12.59
C GLY A 111 10.03 2.00 -11.72
N THR A 112 9.90 2.21 -10.41
CA THR A 112 9.88 1.15 -9.40
C THR A 112 8.59 1.20 -8.58
N LEU A 113 7.93 0.04 -8.40
CA LEU A 113 6.86 -0.14 -7.45
C LEU A 113 7.40 -0.89 -6.23
N ILE A 114 7.21 -0.31 -5.06
CA ILE A 114 7.56 -0.92 -3.77
C ILE A 114 6.28 -1.47 -3.14
N PHE A 115 6.25 -2.79 -2.94
CA PHE A 115 5.15 -3.49 -2.32
C PHE A 115 5.55 -3.97 -0.92
N LYS A 116 4.84 -3.51 0.09
CA LYS A 116 5.02 -3.93 1.47
C LYS A 116 3.90 -4.88 1.87
N TRP A 117 4.26 -6.04 2.42
CA TRP A 117 3.30 -7.04 2.87
C TRP A 117 3.66 -7.57 4.25
N ASN A 118 2.65 -7.74 5.11
CA ASN A 118 2.82 -8.47 6.36
C ASN A 118 2.12 -9.84 6.24
N GLU A 119 2.88 -10.93 6.39
CA GLU A 119 2.39 -12.30 6.19
C GLU A 119 1.85 -12.98 7.46
N GLN A 120 1.37 -12.19 8.42
CA GLN A 120 0.81 -12.73 9.66
C GLN A 120 -0.39 -13.66 9.39
N GLN A 121 -1.26 -13.31 8.45
CA GLN A 121 -2.44 -14.10 8.12
C GLN A 121 -2.34 -14.79 6.76
N ILE A 122 -1.79 -14.13 5.75
CA ILE A 122 -1.65 -14.67 4.40
C ILE A 122 -0.17 -14.64 4.03
N LYS A 123 0.35 -15.81 3.65
CA LYS A 123 1.76 -15.94 3.29
C LYS A 123 2.09 -15.21 2.00
N VAL A 124 3.28 -14.61 1.95
CA VAL A 124 3.73 -13.88 0.76
C VAL A 124 3.69 -14.72 -0.52
N GLY A 125 3.98 -16.01 -0.43
CA GLY A 125 3.89 -16.93 -1.57
C GLY A 125 2.48 -17.04 -2.15
N GLU A 126 1.43 -16.95 -1.33
CA GLU A 126 0.04 -16.93 -1.79
C GLU A 126 -0.30 -15.60 -2.46
N VAL A 127 0.16 -14.49 -1.87
CA VAL A 127 -0.03 -13.17 -2.44
C VAL A 127 0.64 -13.05 -3.81
N LEU A 128 1.88 -13.52 -3.94
CA LEU A 128 2.60 -13.49 -5.22
C LEU A 128 1.96 -14.38 -6.30
N LYS A 129 1.27 -15.45 -5.92
CA LYS A 129 0.49 -16.27 -6.88
C LYS A 129 -0.76 -15.55 -7.39
N ALA A 130 -1.32 -14.64 -6.61
CA ALA A 130 -2.48 -13.85 -7.02
C ALA A 130 -2.12 -12.75 -8.03
N ILE A 131 -0.86 -12.31 -8.08
CA ILE A 131 -0.38 -11.28 -9.01
C ILE A 131 -0.06 -11.95 -10.35
N THR A 132 -0.80 -11.57 -11.39
CA THR A 132 -0.51 -11.98 -12.77
C THR A 132 0.42 -10.97 -13.44
N ASP A 133 1.13 -11.39 -14.48
CA ASP A 133 1.94 -10.57 -15.40
C ASP A 133 3.17 -9.87 -14.77
N TYR A 134 3.19 -9.67 -13.45
CA TYR A 134 4.28 -9.00 -12.77
C TYR A 134 4.91 -9.87 -11.69
N LYS A 135 6.23 -9.80 -11.57
CA LYS A 135 6.99 -10.48 -10.51
C LYS A 135 7.96 -9.51 -9.86
N PRO A 136 8.16 -9.59 -8.54
CA PRO A 136 9.17 -8.77 -7.90
C PRO A 136 10.57 -9.21 -8.36
N ILE A 137 11.47 -8.22 -8.49
CA ILE A 137 12.88 -8.47 -8.81
C ILE A 137 13.59 -9.03 -7.57
N PHE A 138 13.29 -8.46 -6.41
CA PHE A 138 13.80 -8.90 -5.11
C PHE A 138 12.85 -8.50 -4.00
N GLY A 139 13.08 -9.06 -2.81
CA GLY A 139 12.39 -8.70 -1.59
C GLY A 139 13.27 -8.91 -0.37
N HIS A 140 12.98 -8.21 0.71
CA HIS A 140 13.70 -8.31 1.97
C HIS A 140 12.73 -8.39 3.15
N ARG A 141 13.00 -9.32 4.09
CA ARG A 141 12.31 -9.38 5.38
C ARG A 141 13.01 -8.49 6.37
N THR A 142 12.27 -7.63 7.05
CA THR A 142 12.84 -6.75 8.07
C THR A 142 13.36 -7.54 9.28
N THR A 143 12.58 -8.51 9.76
CA THR A 143 13.00 -9.48 10.78
C THR A 143 12.12 -10.73 10.68
N ILE A 144 12.60 -11.85 11.22
CA ILE A 144 11.80 -13.10 11.32
C ILE A 144 10.55 -12.89 12.18
N LYS A 145 10.64 -12.07 13.24
CA LYS A 145 9.53 -11.80 14.15
C LYS A 145 8.45 -10.90 13.57
N ASN A 146 8.80 -9.93 12.73
CA ASN A 146 7.86 -8.92 12.24
C ASN A 146 7.04 -9.38 11.05
N GLN A 147 7.42 -10.47 10.38
CA GLN A 147 6.71 -11.05 9.23
C GLN A 147 6.45 -10.05 8.09
N THR A 148 7.11 -8.89 8.10
CA THR A 148 6.98 -7.85 7.09
C THR A 148 8.03 -8.03 6.01
N ILE A 149 7.59 -7.99 4.77
CA ILE A 149 8.42 -8.14 3.58
C ILE A 149 8.23 -6.91 2.71
N TRP A 150 9.34 -6.35 2.27
CA TRP A 150 9.38 -5.31 1.25
C TRP A 150 9.83 -5.93 -0.06
N MET A 151 9.13 -5.64 -1.14
CA MET A 151 9.40 -6.20 -2.46
C MET A 151 9.44 -5.08 -3.49
N ALA A 152 10.36 -5.18 -4.45
CA ALA A 152 10.51 -4.24 -5.53
C ALA A 152 10.10 -4.88 -6.86
N PHE A 153 9.22 -4.19 -7.58
CA PHE A 153 8.87 -4.46 -8.98
C PHE A 153 9.42 -3.33 -9.85
N MET A 154 9.74 -3.61 -11.08
CA MET A 154 10.18 -2.61 -12.03
C MET A 154 9.39 -2.71 -13.31
N LYS A 155 9.04 -1.57 -13.91
CA LYS A 155 8.39 -1.49 -15.22
C LYS A 155 9.47 -1.35 -16.28
N TRP A 156 9.51 -2.31 -17.18
CA TRP A 156 10.41 -2.34 -18.33
C TRP A 156 9.80 -1.69 -19.56
#